data_253819a9106ffb42de22da23a8650d89
#
_entry.id   253819a9106ffb42de22da23a8650d89
#
_cell.length_a   1.000
_cell.length_b   1.000
_cell.length_c   1.000
_cell.angle_alpha   90.00
_cell.angle_beta   90.00
_cell.angle_gamma   90.00
#
_symmetry.space_group_name_H-M   'P 1'
#
loop_
_entity.id
_entity.type
_entity.pdbx_description
1 polymer ?
#
loop_
_entity_poly.entity_id
_entity_poly.type
_entity_poly.pdbx_seq_one_letter_code
_entity_poly.pdbx_strand_id
1 'polypeptide(L)'
;MALRIQYVGHRNSLFSLEEAAFTKDNLPAGYSNDTISASMPKGVLGGSVAGLKGDLLVGACNRSNRPLGLFINNAAGNPFENTPAVASEKGPFVHALGACQVDVYETQKESDGTDVAYAAGNLLYSSAKGLLTTEQGASTVAVGVVVKAPTAADPWLGLLLLV
;
A
#
# COMPACT_ATOMS: atom_id res chain seq x y z
N MET A 1 -0.38 12.25 -0.13
CA MET A 1 -0.89 11.43 -1.18
C MET A 1 -2.03 10.59 -0.73
N ALA A 2 -2.97 10.32 -1.56
CA ALA A 2 -4.27 9.98 -1.06
C ALA A 2 -4.80 8.69 -1.71
N LEU A 3 -5.42 7.88 -0.90
CA LEU A 3 -6.39 6.89 -1.34
C LEU A 3 -7.69 7.64 -1.68
N ARG A 4 -8.13 7.57 -2.93
CA ARG A 4 -9.47 8.01 -3.32
C ARG A 4 -10.45 6.88 -3.08
N ILE A 5 -11.28 7.03 -2.06
CA ILE A 5 -12.30 6.05 -1.72
C ILE A 5 -13.58 6.45 -2.41
N GLN A 6 -14.03 5.66 -3.38
CA GLN A 6 -15.31 5.86 -4.07
C GLN A 6 -16.47 5.19 -3.33
N TYR A 7 -16.17 4.11 -2.63
CA TYR A 7 -17.11 3.41 -1.76
C TYR A 7 -16.33 2.86 -0.57
N VAL A 8 -16.79 3.14 0.62
CA VAL A 8 -16.10 2.75 1.86
C VAL A 8 -16.49 1.33 2.23
N GLY A 9 -15.53 0.41 2.16
CA GLY A 9 -15.56 -0.81 2.92
C GLY A 9 -15.43 -0.50 4.44
N HIS A 10 -15.11 -1.47 5.22
CA HIS A 10 -14.91 -1.26 6.64
C HIS A 10 -13.52 -0.65 6.92
N ARG A 11 -13.50 0.42 7.72
CA ARG A 11 -12.29 0.99 8.27
C ARG A 11 -11.96 0.30 9.58
N ASN A 12 -10.74 -0.20 9.73
CA ASN A 12 -10.27 -0.79 10.97
C ASN A 12 -9.15 0.07 11.58
N SER A 13 -9.26 0.36 12.85
CA SER A 13 -8.29 1.13 13.62
C SER A 13 -7.80 0.41 14.89
N LEU A 14 -8.16 -0.87 15.05
CA LEU A 14 -7.75 -1.66 16.21
C LEU A 14 -6.28 -2.12 16.13
N PHE A 15 -5.77 -2.25 14.92
CA PHE A 15 -4.41 -2.77 14.70
C PHE A 15 -3.36 -1.70 14.94
N SER A 16 -2.35 -2.05 15.70
CA SER A 16 -1.15 -1.25 15.87
C SER A 16 -0.25 -1.33 14.63
N LEU A 17 0.42 -0.24 14.29
CA LEU A 17 1.40 -0.20 13.19
C LEU A 17 2.75 -0.71 13.71
N GLU A 18 3.28 -1.75 13.07
CA GLU A 18 4.55 -2.34 13.48
C GLU A 18 5.73 -1.68 12.77
N GLU A 19 5.75 -1.68 11.46
CA GLU A 19 6.94 -1.29 10.72
C GLU A 19 6.59 -0.53 9.45
N ALA A 20 7.41 0.47 9.19
CA ALA A 20 7.30 1.27 7.99
C ALA A 20 7.99 0.58 6.79
N ALA A 21 7.29 0.51 5.67
CA ALA A 21 7.79 -0.11 4.45
C ALA A 21 8.76 0.76 3.68
N PHE A 22 8.63 2.07 3.83
CA PHE A 22 9.34 3.02 3.00
C PHE A 22 10.26 3.89 3.82
N THR A 23 11.48 4.02 3.33
CA THR A 23 12.45 5.01 3.78
C THR A 23 12.65 6.02 2.65
N LYS A 24 13.31 7.14 2.95
CA LYS A 24 13.68 8.14 1.94
C LYS A 24 14.47 7.56 0.76
N ASP A 25 15.15 6.42 0.98
CA ASP A 25 16.07 5.83 0.01
C ASP A 25 15.38 4.77 -0.90
N ASN A 26 14.15 4.34 -0.54
CA ASN A 26 13.41 3.32 -1.29
C ASN A 26 11.96 3.72 -1.63
N LEU A 27 11.72 5.00 -1.78
CA LEU A 27 10.41 5.50 -2.21
C LEU A 27 10.04 4.95 -3.60
N PRO A 28 8.75 4.69 -3.83
CA PRO A 28 8.27 4.37 -5.17
C PRO A 28 8.61 5.46 -6.19
N ALA A 29 8.75 5.09 -7.45
CA ALA A 29 8.97 6.04 -8.53
C ALA A 29 7.87 7.12 -8.54
N GLY A 30 8.26 8.38 -8.70
CA GLY A 30 7.34 9.53 -8.71
C GLY A 30 7.06 10.15 -7.34
N TYR A 31 7.55 9.56 -6.26
CA TYR A 31 7.47 10.15 -4.92
C TYR A 31 8.74 10.94 -4.60
N SER A 32 8.55 12.14 -4.05
CA SER A 32 9.65 12.97 -3.59
C SER A 32 10.01 12.68 -2.14
N ASN A 33 11.20 13.10 -1.73
CA ASN A 33 11.64 13.04 -0.32
C ASN A 33 10.72 13.82 0.63
N ASP A 34 9.84 14.68 0.10
CA ASP A 34 8.84 15.42 0.91
C ASP A 34 7.77 14.49 1.48
N THR A 35 7.56 13.32 0.87
CA THR A 35 6.59 12.32 1.34
C THR A 35 7.08 11.60 2.60
N ILE A 36 8.37 11.25 2.61
CA ILE A 36 9.08 10.70 3.77
C ILE A 36 10.38 11.50 3.88
N SER A 37 10.41 12.48 4.76
CA SER A 37 11.54 13.37 4.91
C SER A 37 12.72 12.70 5.62
N ALA A 38 13.88 13.36 5.59
CA ALA A 38 15.07 12.91 6.35
C ALA A 38 14.82 12.85 7.86
N SER A 39 13.87 13.65 8.36
CA SER A 39 13.45 13.63 9.76
C SER A 39 12.38 12.55 10.05
N MET A 40 11.80 11.93 9.01
CA MET A 40 10.84 10.84 9.13
C MET A 40 11.33 9.67 8.26
N PRO A 41 12.33 8.93 8.70
CA PRO A 41 13.06 8.00 7.84
C PRO A 41 12.27 6.76 7.44
N LYS A 42 11.13 6.50 8.06
CA LYS A 42 10.32 5.31 7.83
C LYS A 42 8.84 5.66 7.79
N GLY A 43 8.09 5.02 6.91
CA GLY A 43 6.66 5.24 6.81
C GLY A 43 5.92 4.19 5.98
N VAL A 44 4.61 4.23 6.06
CA VAL A 44 3.72 3.56 5.12
C VAL A 44 3.01 4.62 4.29
N LEU A 45 2.76 4.32 3.04
CA LEU A 45 2.06 5.22 2.13
C LEU A 45 0.58 4.85 2.06
N GLY A 46 -0.27 5.87 2.06
CA GLY A 46 -1.69 5.68 1.75
C GLY A 46 -1.84 5.05 0.37
N GLY A 47 -2.61 3.97 0.27
CA GLY A 47 -2.72 3.16 -0.95
C GLY A 47 -1.80 1.96 -0.99
N SER A 48 -0.78 1.86 -0.15
CA SER A 48 0.01 0.64 -0.02
C SER A 48 -0.75 -0.45 0.75
N VAL A 49 -0.36 -1.69 0.53
CA VAL A 49 -1.06 -2.86 1.08
C VAL A 49 -0.71 -3.06 2.55
N ALA A 50 -1.72 -3.09 3.40
CA ALA A 50 -1.58 -3.48 4.80
C ALA A 50 -1.50 -5.00 4.92
N GLY A 51 -0.53 -5.51 5.63
CA GLY A 51 -0.33 -6.92 5.90
C GLY A 51 -0.31 -7.24 7.38
N LEU A 52 -0.79 -8.43 7.73
CA LEU A 52 -0.73 -8.93 9.10
C LEU A 52 0.72 -9.33 9.42
N LYS A 53 1.26 -8.74 10.49
CA LYS A 53 2.64 -8.98 10.95
C LYS A 53 2.70 -9.81 12.23
N GLY A 54 1.66 -9.76 13.05
CA GLY A 54 1.55 -10.45 14.32
C GLY A 54 0.18 -10.23 14.93
N ASP A 55 0.02 -10.59 16.18
CA ASP A 55 -1.25 -10.41 16.91
C ASP A 55 -1.62 -8.93 17.00
N LEU A 56 -2.67 -8.54 16.27
CA LEU A 56 -3.14 -7.15 16.15
C LEU A 56 -2.08 -6.16 15.65
N LEU A 57 -1.03 -6.65 14.96
CA LEU A 57 0.00 -5.83 14.34
C LEU A 57 -0.16 -5.81 12.83
N VAL A 58 -0.16 -4.63 12.24
CA VAL A 58 -0.13 -4.43 10.80
C VAL A 58 1.11 -3.66 10.38
N GLY A 59 1.59 -3.96 9.20
CA GLY A 59 2.69 -3.25 8.57
C GLY A 59 2.53 -3.32 7.06
N ALA A 60 3.50 -2.84 6.32
CA ALA A 60 3.49 -3.02 4.88
C ALA A 60 3.48 -4.52 4.55
N CYS A 61 2.53 -4.91 3.73
CA CYS A 61 2.44 -6.28 3.27
C CYS A 61 3.64 -6.57 2.37
N ASN A 62 4.37 -7.61 2.68
CA ASN A 62 5.28 -8.21 1.72
C ASN A 62 4.62 -9.48 1.13
N ARG A 63 5.28 -10.12 0.18
CA ARG A 63 4.75 -11.32 -0.48
C ARG A 63 4.47 -12.50 0.46
N SER A 64 5.03 -12.52 1.66
CA SER A 64 4.86 -13.61 2.63
C SER A 64 3.78 -13.34 3.68
N ASN A 65 3.33 -12.11 3.82
CA ASN A 65 2.28 -11.75 4.76
C ASN A 65 0.90 -11.85 4.12
N ARG A 66 -0.11 -12.13 4.95
CA ARG A 66 -1.49 -12.08 4.51
C ARG A 66 -1.92 -10.61 4.34
N PRO A 67 -2.36 -10.21 3.14
CA PRO A 67 -2.91 -8.88 2.93
C PRO A 67 -4.25 -8.74 3.69
N LEU A 68 -4.47 -7.55 4.24
CA LEU A 68 -5.67 -7.21 5.00
C LEU A 68 -6.49 -6.08 4.35
N GLY A 69 -5.86 -5.28 3.48
CA GLY A 69 -6.48 -4.12 2.87
C GLY A 69 -5.46 -3.10 2.43
N LEU A 70 -5.88 -1.83 2.33
CA LEU A 70 -5.00 -0.72 1.94
C LEU A 70 -4.93 0.33 3.03
N PHE A 71 -3.74 0.83 3.33
CA PHE A 71 -3.59 1.97 4.22
C PHE A 71 -4.30 3.21 3.67
N ILE A 72 -5.00 3.94 4.54
CA ILE A 72 -5.81 5.10 4.13
C ILE A 72 -4.93 6.33 3.94
N ASN A 73 -3.98 6.54 4.83
CA ASN A 73 -3.15 7.72 4.90
C ASN A 73 -1.68 7.35 4.97
N ASN A 74 -0.83 8.29 4.57
CA ASN A 74 0.57 8.22 4.91
C ASN A 74 0.71 8.23 6.43
N ALA A 75 1.44 7.28 6.95
CA ALA A 75 1.84 7.24 8.35
C ALA A 75 3.37 7.19 8.41
N ALA A 76 3.97 8.22 8.97
CA ALA A 76 5.40 8.29 9.18
C ALA A 76 5.69 8.31 10.67
N GLY A 77 6.83 7.78 11.06
CA GLY A 77 7.27 7.75 12.45
C GLY A 77 7.55 9.13 13.01
N ASN A 78 7.55 9.25 14.34
CA ASN A 78 7.98 10.47 15.01
C ASN A 78 9.51 10.61 14.90
N PRO A 79 10.02 11.67 14.28
CA PRO A 79 11.46 11.86 14.10
C PRO A 79 12.23 12.02 15.43
N PHE A 80 11.55 12.47 16.48
CA PHE A 80 12.17 12.69 17.78
C PHE A 80 12.27 11.42 18.65
N GLU A 81 11.39 10.47 18.41
CA GLU A 81 11.29 9.24 19.21
C GLU A 81 11.68 7.99 18.43
N ASN A 82 11.97 8.14 17.13
CA ASN A 82 12.24 7.02 16.22
C ASN A 82 11.15 5.93 16.25
N THR A 83 9.93 6.33 16.60
CA THR A 83 8.77 5.43 16.65
C THR A 83 8.11 5.34 15.29
N PRO A 84 7.59 4.18 14.89
CA PRO A 84 7.01 3.98 13.58
C PRO A 84 5.61 4.58 13.42
N ALA A 85 5.06 5.24 14.41
CA ALA A 85 3.65 5.59 14.38
C ALA A 85 3.36 7.04 14.69
N VAL A 86 2.47 7.60 13.90
CA VAL A 86 1.77 8.86 14.17
C VAL A 86 0.94 8.72 15.44
N ALA A 87 0.79 9.79 16.17
CA ALA A 87 0.04 10.09 17.40
C ALA A 87 -0.90 9.03 18.04
N SER A 88 -1.28 7.97 17.37
CA SER A 88 -2.14 6.91 17.89
C SER A 88 -1.55 5.50 17.81
N GLU A 89 -0.34 5.35 17.29
CA GLU A 89 0.30 4.05 17.04
C GLU A 89 -0.58 3.06 16.27
N LYS A 90 -1.53 3.57 15.49
CA LYS A 90 -2.51 2.79 14.75
C LYS A 90 -2.29 2.91 13.25
N GLY A 91 -2.39 1.78 12.56
CA GLY A 91 -2.37 1.70 11.11
C GLY A 91 -3.77 1.60 10.52
N PRO A 92 -4.50 2.71 10.28
CA PRO A 92 -5.84 2.62 9.73
C PRO A 92 -5.79 2.14 8.28
N PHE A 93 -6.57 1.11 7.96
CA PHE A 93 -6.70 0.59 6.62
C PHE A 93 -8.17 0.31 6.28
N VAL A 94 -8.48 0.33 4.99
CA VAL A 94 -9.78 -0.13 4.46
C VAL A 94 -9.64 -1.57 4.02
N HIS A 95 -10.69 -2.35 4.23
CA HIS A 95 -10.79 -3.73 3.82
C HIS A 95 -12.21 -4.06 3.35
N ALA A 96 -12.38 -5.26 2.79
CA ALA A 96 -13.63 -5.77 2.24
C ALA A 96 -14.21 -4.95 1.09
N LEU A 97 -14.45 -5.57 -0.01
CA LEU A 97 -15.23 -5.24 -1.21
C LEU A 97 -15.49 -3.73 -1.50
N GLY A 98 -14.55 -2.88 -1.16
CA GLY A 98 -14.64 -1.45 -1.45
C GLY A 98 -14.00 -1.09 -2.78
N ALA A 99 -14.63 -0.22 -3.56
CA ALA A 99 -14.00 0.37 -4.76
C ALA A 99 -13.17 1.59 -4.35
N CYS A 100 -11.95 1.67 -4.83
CA CYS A 100 -11.04 2.77 -4.55
C CYS A 100 -10.10 3.06 -5.72
N GLN A 101 -9.38 4.14 -5.63
CA GLN A 101 -8.30 4.50 -6.55
C GLN A 101 -7.05 4.82 -5.75
N VAL A 102 -5.91 4.36 -6.25
CA VAL A 102 -4.60 4.60 -5.66
C VAL A 102 -3.66 5.19 -6.70
N ASP A 103 -2.72 5.98 -6.26
CA ASP A 103 -1.62 6.52 -7.06
C ASP A 103 -0.27 5.90 -6.70
N VAL A 104 -0.30 4.89 -5.80
CA VAL A 104 0.88 4.15 -5.32
C VAL A 104 0.74 2.69 -5.75
N TYR A 105 1.53 2.28 -6.72
CA TYR A 105 1.56 0.91 -7.24
C TYR A 105 2.91 0.65 -7.92
N GLU A 106 3.26 -0.60 -8.16
CA GLU A 106 4.49 -0.93 -8.89
C GLU A 106 4.36 -0.52 -10.37
N THR A 107 5.37 0.16 -10.88
CA THR A 107 5.50 0.48 -12.30
C THR A 107 6.34 -0.53 -13.05
N GLN A 108 7.22 -1.24 -12.34
CA GLN A 108 8.08 -2.28 -12.89
C GLN A 108 7.90 -3.58 -12.13
N LYS A 109 7.98 -4.69 -12.85
CA LYS A 109 7.97 -6.02 -12.24
C LYS A 109 9.24 -6.25 -11.44
N GLU A 110 9.09 -6.89 -10.29
CA GLU A 110 10.24 -7.23 -9.45
C GLU A 110 11.07 -8.38 -10.04
N SER A 111 10.46 -9.22 -10.87
CA SER A 111 11.12 -10.40 -11.47
C SER A 111 12.14 -10.06 -12.54
N ASP A 112 11.86 -9.05 -13.38
CA ASP A 112 12.65 -8.78 -14.58
C ASP A 112 12.82 -7.29 -14.90
N GLY A 113 12.24 -6.39 -14.09
CA GLY A 113 12.29 -4.94 -14.29
C GLY A 113 11.49 -4.42 -15.48
N THR A 114 10.71 -5.25 -16.15
CA THR A 114 9.80 -4.78 -17.21
C THR A 114 8.59 -4.06 -16.63
N ASP A 115 7.94 -3.23 -17.44
CA ASP A 115 6.77 -2.49 -17.01
C ASP A 115 5.63 -3.42 -16.59
N VAL A 116 4.97 -3.08 -15.48
CA VAL A 116 3.76 -3.78 -15.04
C VAL A 116 2.59 -3.34 -15.91
N ALA A 117 1.94 -4.29 -16.57
CA ALA A 117 0.73 -4.04 -17.33
C ALA A 117 -0.51 -4.15 -16.43
N TYR A 118 -1.32 -3.11 -16.41
CA TYR A 118 -2.61 -3.09 -15.73
C TYR A 118 -3.74 -3.07 -16.75
N ALA A 119 -4.65 -4.03 -16.65
CA ALA A 119 -5.85 -4.08 -17.46
C ALA A 119 -7.05 -4.43 -16.59
N ALA A 120 -8.24 -3.93 -16.95
CA ALA A 120 -9.47 -4.27 -16.22
C ALA A 120 -9.65 -5.79 -16.14
N GLY A 121 -9.97 -6.30 -14.96
CA GLY A 121 -10.08 -7.71 -14.65
C GLY A 121 -8.78 -8.38 -14.17
N ASN A 122 -7.62 -7.74 -14.28
CA ASN A 122 -6.41 -8.30 -13.70
C ASN A 122 -6.51 -8.38 -12.18
N LEU A 123 -6.03 -9.49 -11.62
CA LEU A 123 -5.86 -9.61 -10.17
C LEU A 123 -4.66 -8.78 -9.71
N LEU A 124 -4.81 -8.19 -8.54
CA LEU A 124 -3.76 -7.41 -7.87
C LEU A 124 -3.25 -8.16 -6.65
N TYR A 125 -1.94 -8.15 -6.50
CA TYR A 125 -1.20 -8.77 -5.41
C TYR A 125 -0.33 -7.73 -4.71
N SER A 126 0.23 -8.08 -3.56
CA SER A 126 1.24 -7.27 -2.90
C SER A 126 2.63 -7.60 -3.44
N SER A 127 3.39 -6.58 -3.79
CA SER A 127 4.83 -6.69 -4.05
C SER A 127 5.64 -6.92 -2.77
N ALA A 128 6.94 -7.16 -2.88
CA ALA A 128 7.81 -7.27 -1.71
C ALA A 128 7.87 -5.96 -0.89
N LYS A 129 7.62 -4.82 -1.52
CA LYS A 129 7.58 -3.51 -0.89
C LYS A 129 6.21 -3.13 -0.31
N GLY A 130 5.19 -3.95 -0.55
CA GLY A 130 3.82 -3.63 -0.13
C GLY A 130 3.06 -2.75 -1.12
N LEU A 131 3.48 -2.69 -2.38
CA LEU A 131 2.76 -2.01 -3.44
C LEU A 131 1.85 -2.98 -4.20
N LEU A 132 0.83 -2.43 -4.83
CA LEU A 132 -0.03 -3.22 -5.73
C LEU A 132 0.72 -3.55 -7.02
N THR A 133 0.61 -4.79 -7.46
CA THR A 133 1.18 -5.30 -8.71
C THR A 133 0.28 -6.37 -9.31
N THR A 134 0.34 -6.58 -10.63
CA THR A 134 -0.29 -7.73 -11.27
C THR A 134 0.60 -8.97 -11.25
N GLU A 135 1.83 -8.83 -10.77
CA GLU A 135 2.76 -9.95 -10.62
C GLU A 135 2.42 -10.76 -9.37
N GLN A 136 1.95 -11.99 -9.56
CA GLN A 136 1.50 -12.85 -8.46
C GLN A 136 2.64 -13.20 -7.49
N GLY A 137 3.84 -13.44 -7.97
CA GLY A 137 4.98 -13.83 -7.15
C GLY A 137 4.67 -15.06 -6.28
N ALA A 138 5.15 -15.04 -5.04
CA ALA A 138 4.89 -16.08 -4.05
C ALA A 138 3.55 -15.90 -3.31
N SER A 139 2.92 -14.72 -3.41
CA SER A 139 1.61 -14.48 -2.80
C SER A 139 0.51 -15.17 -3.60
N THR A 140 -0.30 -15.96 -2.91
CA THR A 140 -1.48 -16.61 -3.50
C THR A 140 -2.78 -15.84 -3.21
N VAL A 141 -2.73 -14.82 -2.37
CA VAL A 141 -3.90 -14.04 -1.97
C VAL A 141 -3.96 -12.76 -2.78
N ALA A 142 -5.01 -12.64 -3.61
CA ALA A 142 -5.27 -11.40 -4.32
C ALA A 142 -5.78 -10.32 -3.37
N VAL A 143 -5.23 -9.11 -3.51
CA VAL A 143 -5.65 -7.92 -2.76
C VAL A 143 -6.90 -7.33 -3.37
N GLY A 144 -6.99 -7.33 -4.69
CA GLY A 144 -8.09 -6.73 -5.43
C GLY A 144 -8.12 -7.11 -6.90
N VAL A 145 -9.03 -6.48 -7.61
CA VAL A 145 -9.18 -6.59 -9.07
C VAL A 145 -9.09 -5.19 -9.68
N VAL A 146 -8.34 -5.05 -10.75
CA VAL A 146 -8.28 -3.80 -11.53
C VAL A 146 -9.66 -3.53 -12.16
N VAL A 147 -10.23 -2.38 -11.88
CA VAL A 147 -11.45 -1.89 -12.55
C VAL A 147 -11.17 -0.73 -13.49
N LYS A 148 -10.03 -0.05 -13.30
CA LYS A 148 -9.55 1.03 -14.16
C LYS A 148 -8.03 1.00 -14.23
N ALA A 149 -7.49 0.83 -15.42
CA ALA A 149 -6.05 0.93 -15.63
C ALA A 149 -5.57 2.40 -15.51
N PRO A 150 -4.38 2.65 -14.96
CA PRO A 150 -3.77 3.96 -14.98
C PRO A 150 -3.35 4.34 -16.42
N THR A 151 -3.36 5.62 -16.71
CA THR A 151 -2.87 6.18 -17.97
C THR A 151 -1.97 7.38 -17.71
N ALA A 152 -1.21 7.84 -18.71
CA ALA A 152 -0.39 9.04 -18.56
C ALA A 152 -1.22 10.29 -18.22
N ALA A 153 -2.47 10.38 -18.71
CA ALA A 153 -3.38 11.50 -18.42
C ALA A 153 -4.10 11.35 -17.08
N ASP A 154 -4.25 10.12 -16.59
CA ASP A 154 -4.90 9.81 -15.31
C ASP A 154 -4.14 8.64 -14.64
N PRO A 155 -3.15 8.94 -13.79
CA PRO A 155 -2.27 7.94 -13.21
C PRO A 155 -2.91 7.15 -12.05
N TRP A 156 -4.20 7.28 -11.83
CA TRP A 156 -4.90 6.58 -10.76
C TRP A 156 -5.30 5.15 -11.19
N LEU A 157 -4.77 4.18 -10.48
CA LEU A 157 -5.18 2.78 -10.59
C LEU A 157 -6.49 2.58 -9.82
N GLY A 158 -7.57 2.26 -10.53
CA GLY A 158 -8.86 1.91 -9.91
C GLY A 158 -8.94 0.42 -9.62
N LEU A 159 -9.39 0.06 -8.43
CA LEU A 159 -9.53 -1.33 -8.01
C LEU A 159 -10.77 -1.58 -7.17
N LEU A 160 -11.20 -2.83 -7.16
CA LEU A 160 -12.14 -3.39 -6.20
C LEU A 160 -11.35 -4.26 -5.22
N LEU A 161 -11.42 -3.94 -3.92
CA LEU A 161 -10.78 -4.74 -2.87
C LEU A 161 -11.49 -6.10 -2.71
N LEU A 162 -10.69 -7.14 -2.53
CA LEU A 162 -11.14 -8.51 -2.24
C LEU A 162 -10.79 -8.96 -0.82
N VAL A 163 -9.94 -8.21 -0.12
CA VAL A 163 -9.50 -8.47 1.26
C VAL A 163 -9.98 -7.40 2.23
#